data_2edb5d40a3218432e199c3b090a01c86
#
_entry.id   2edb5d40a3218432e199c3b090a01c86
#
_cell.length_a   1.000
_cell.length_b   1.000
_cell.length_c   1.000
_cell.angle_alpha   90.00
_cell.angle_beta   90.00
_cell.angle_gamma   90.00
#
_symmetry.space_group_name_H-M   'P 1'
#
loop_
_entity.id
_entity.type
_entity.pdbx_description
1 polymer ?
#
loop_
_entity_poly.entity_id
_entity_poly.type
_entity_poly.pdbx_seq_one_letter_code
_entity_poly.pdbx_strand_id
1 'polypeptide(L)'
;FDIADYSNVDEDNTQEQYETVFRYLHTLSSEYKNIFVDYYIGKLSLRSLAEKYSLPETTIKWRLNVGRQKIRDRIGEDKMDKVYQRINWNTGTCNGNMDSDAYLHTQISRAICLAAYEKPLTVEEISISTGIPTMYVEDELPRLEYGDAICKVGNKYVTNFIIFRLKDRKQTEDVSALVVSMLADKFEVILR
;
A
#
# COMPACT_ATOMS: atom_id res chain seq x y z
N PHE A 1 -28.56 -9.33 8.47
CA PHE A 1 -28.28 -8.61 9.72
C PHE A 1 -28.25 -7.13 9.39
N ASP A 2 -29.32 -6.43 9.74
CA ASP A 2 -29.44 -4.99 9.63
C ASP A 2 -28.49 -4.32 10.61
N ILE A 3 -27.69 -3.39 10.12
CA ILE A 3 -27.02 -2.38 10.94
C ILE A 3 -28.05 -1.25 11.20
N ALA A 4 -29.21 -1.60 11.60
CA ALA A 4 -30.27 -0.68 11.95
C ALA A 4 -30.78 -1.05 13.32
N ASP A 5 -30.02 -0.74 14.34
CA ASP A 5 -30.56 -0.35 15.64
C ASP A 5 -29.43 0.19 16.53
N TYR A 6 -28.99 1.42 16.26
CA TYR A 6 -28.10 2.16 17.16
C TYR A 6 -28.90 3.13 18.04
N SER A 7 -30.11 2.78 18.45
CA SER A 7 -30.93 3.67 19.28
C SER A 7 -30.68 3.56 20.80
N ASN A 8 -29.69 2.74 21.24
CA ASN A 8 -29.34 2.62 22.67
C ASN A 8 -27.87 2.27 22.87
N VAL A 9 -26.95 3.16 22.51
CA VAL A 9 -25.54 3.02 22.85
C VAL A 9 -25.10 4.29 23.55
N ASP A 10 -24.45 4.18 24.70
CA ASP A 10 -23.86 5.28 25.47
C ASP A 10 -23.07 6.21 24.53
N GLU A 11 -23.30 7.52 24.62
CA GLU A 11 -22.72 8.54 23.72
C GLU A 11 -21.19 8.45 23.62
N ASP A 12 -20.51 8.06 24.69
CA ASP A 12 -19.06 7.92 24.75
C ASP A 12 -18.53 6.75 23.89
N ASN A 13 -19.25 5.63 23.87
CA ASN A 13 -18.90 4.46 23.06
C ASN A 13 -19.19 4.69 21.56
N THR A 14 -20.14 5.56 21.28
CA THR A 14 -20.53 5.91 19.89
C THR A 14 -19.45 6.72 19.20
N GLN A 15 -18.83 7.68 19.89
CA GLN A 15 -17.78 8.54 19.33
C GLN A 15 -16.54 7.72 18.93
N GLU A 16 -16.07 6.83 19.80
CA GLU A 16 -14.92 5.96 19.55
C GLU A 16 -15.17 4.99 18.37
N GLN A 17 -16.40 4.47 18.28
CA GLN A 17 -16.81 3.64 17.15
C GLN A 17 -16.83 4.41 15.84
N TYR A 18 -17.33 5.66 15.82
CA TYR A 18 -17.29 6.53 14.63
C TYR A 18 -15.86 6.82 14.20
N GLU A 19 -14.97 7.20 15.13
CA GLU A 19 -13.57 7.46 14.81
C GLU A 19 -12.87 6.23 14.23
N THR A 20 -13.16 5.05 14.78
CA THR A 20 -12.65 3.78 14.26
C THR A 20 -13.14 3.53 12.84
N VAL A 21 -14.44 3.65 12.57
CA VAL A 21 -14.99 3.47 11.22
C VAL A 21 -14.39 4.50 10.25
N PHE A 22 -14.29 5.77 10.63
CA PHE A 22 -13.66 6.81 9.80
C PHE A 22 -12.20 6.50 9.49
N ARG A 23 -11.45 6.01 10.46
CA ARG A 23 -10.05 5.58 10.28
C ARG A 23 -9.95 4.50 9.19
N TYR A 24 -10.81 3.49 9.24
CA TYR A 24 -10.81 2.41 8.26
C TYR A 24 -11.37 2.82 6.89
N LEU A 25 -12.26 3.83 6.82
CA LEU A 25 -12.71 4.39 5.54
C LEU A 25 -11.56 4.93 4.69
N HIS A 26 -10.51 5.48 5.31
CA HIS A 26 -9.34 5.98 4.59
C HIS A 26 -8.49 4.86 3.97
N THR A 27 -8.68 3.62 4.39
CA THR A 27 -7.97 2.46 3.83
C THR A 27 -8.74 1.76 2.70
N LEU A 28 -9.99 2.16 2.44
CA LEU A 28 -10.73 1.68 1.27
C LEU A 28 -10.28 2.44 0.02
N SER A 29 -10.18 1.72 -1.12
CA SER A 29 -9.99 2.39 -2.40
C SER A 29 -11.12 3.38 -2.68
N SER A 30 -10.82 4.40 -3.46
CA SER A 30 -11.75 5.50 -3.78
C SER A 30 -13.10 5.00 -4.31
N GLU A 31 -13.06 3.89 -5.04
CA GLU A 31 -14.23 3.22 -5.62
C GLU A 31 -15.27 2.76 -4.57
N TYR A 32 -14.80 2.26 -3.44
CA TYR A 32 -15.67 1.83 -2.32
C TYR A 32 -15.94 2.99 -1.36
N LYS A 33 -14.91 3.77 -1.04
CA LYS A 33 -14.99 4.86 -0.09
C LYS A 33 -16.04 5.90 -0.48
N ASN A 34 -16.01 6.37 -1.73
CA ASN A 34 -16.94 7.41 -2.19
C ASN A 34 -18.39 6.94 -2.12
N ILE A 35 -18.68 5.73 -2.58
CA ILE A 35 -20.03 5.14 -2.47
C ILE A 35 -20.44 5.00 -1.00
N PHE A 36 -19.51 4.62 -0.13
CA PHE A 36 -19.76 4.46 1.30
C PHE A 36 -20.12 5.79 1.98
N VAL A 37 -19.32 6.84 1.70
CA VAL A 37 -19.54 8.20 2.21
C VAL A 37 -20.88 8.74 1.73
N ASP A 38 -21.17 8.65 0.44
CA ASP A 38 -22.42 9.13 -0.13
C ASP A 38 -23.65 8.40 0.43
N TYR A 39 -23.54 7.10 0.68
CA TYR A 39 -24.63 6.31 1.24
C TYR A 39 -24.88 6.63 2.73
N TYR A 40 -23.84 6.56 3.57
CA TYR A 40 -23.98 6.68 5.02
C TYR A 40 -24.03 8.12 5.51
N ILE A 41 -23.20 8.99 4.95
CA ILE A 41 -23.09 10.41 5.36
C ILE A 41 -24.00 11.25 4.49
N GLY A 42 -23.91 11.10 3.17
CA GLY A 42 -24.73 11.83 2.20
C GLY A 42 -26.19 11.40 2.14
N LYS A 43 -26.55 10.28 2.80
CA LYS A 43 -27.91 9.70 2.85
C LYS A 43 -28.54 9.48 1.47
N LEU A 44 -27.71 9.26 0.43
CA LEU A 44 -28.20 8.99 -0.90
C LEU A 44 -28.84 7.61 -1.00
N SER A 45 -29.94 7.51 -1.75
CA SER A 45 -30.59 6.22 -2.03
C SER A 45 -29.72 5.36 -2.97
N LEU A 46 -29.94 4.05 -2.98
CA LEU A 46 -29.24 3.15 -3.92
C LEU A 46 -29.46 3.56 -5.38
N ARG A 47 -30.65 4.02 -5.71
CA ARG A 47 -30.99 4.52 -7.04
C ARG A 47 -30.19 5.78 -7.39
N SER A 48 -30.14 6.76 -6.49
CA SER A 48 -29.34 7.99 -6.69
C SER A 48 -27.85 7.69 -6.82
N LEU A 49 -27.33 6.71 -6.08
CA LEU A 49 -25.96 6.25 -6.23
C LEU A 49 -25.71 5.56 -7.58
N ALA A 50 -26.66 4.74 -8.04
CA ALA A 50 -26.57 4.08 -9.33
C ALA A 50 -26.53 5.11 -10.48
N GLU A 51 -27.35 6.15 -10.40
CA GLU A 51 -27.35 7.27 -11.35
C GLU A 51 -26.03 8.07 -11.26
N LYS A 52 -25.59 8.45 -10.04
CA LYS A 52 -24.37 9.25 -9.81
C LYS A 52 -23.11 8.58 -10.32
N TYR A 53 -22.97 7.26 -10.08
CA TYR A 53 -21.79 6.49 -10.45
C TYR A 53 -21.93 5.77 -11.79
N SER A 54 -23.06 5.90 -12.49
CA SER A 54 -23.36 5.19 -13.74
C SER A 54 -23.17 3.67 -13.63
N LEU A 55 -23.65 3.09 -12.50
CA LEU A 55 -23.51 1.68 -12.17
C LEU A 55 -24.89 1.08 -11.86
N PRO A 56 -25.10 -0.21 -12.16
CA PRO A 56 -26.33 -0.89 -11.70
C PRO A 56 -26.47 -0.87 -10.18
N GLU A 57 -27.70 -0.77 -9.67
CA GLU A 57 -27.97 -0.84 -8.22
C GLU A 57 -27.42 -2.10 -7.57
N THR A 58 -27.42 -3.23 -8.29
CA THR A 58 -26.82 -4.49 -7.83
C THR A 58 -25.33 -4.35 -7.57
N THR A 59 -24.62 -3.61 -8.42
CA THR A 59 -23.20 -3.32 -8.26
C THR A 59 -22.96 -2.40 -7.07
N ILE A 60 -23.79 -1.36 -6.88
CA ILE A 60 -23.74 -0.49 -5.70
C ILE A 60 -23.94 -1.28 -4.42
N LYS A 61 -24.96 -2.16 -4.35
CA LYS A 61 -25.19 -3.03 -3.20
C LYS A 61 -24.01 -3.94 -2.92
N TRP A 62 -23.45 -4.54 -3.97
CA TRP A 62 -22.26 -5.38 -3.85
C TRP A 62 -21.06 -4.61 -3.30
N ARG A 63 -20.76 -3.43 -3.84
CA ARG A 63 -19.67 -2.57 -3.36
C ARG A 63 -19.84 -2.15 -1.89
N LEU A 64 -21.04 -1.80 -1.47
CA LEU A 64 -21.34 -1.51 -0.07
C LEU A 64 -21.11 -2.74 0.83
N ASN A 65 -21.52 -3.93 0.38
CA ASN A 65 -21.30 -5.15 1.15
C ASN A 65 -19.81 -5.50 1.27
N VAL A 66 -19.07 -5.42 0.17
CA VAL A 66 -17.62 -5.64 0.17
C VAL A 66 -16.91 -4.60 1.04
N GLY A 67 -17.30 -3.33 0.97
CA GLY A 67 -16.76 -2.27 1.83
C GLY A 67 -16.98 -2.55 3.32
N ARG A 68 -18.21 -2.97 3.69
CA ARG A 68 -18.54 -3.37 5.07
C ARG A 68 -17.68 -4.55 5.53
N GLN A 69 -17.52 -5.55 4.68
CA GLN A 69 -16.70 -6.72 5.02
C GLN A 69 -15.25 -6.33 5.22
N LYS A 70 -14.68 -5.54 4.29
CA LYS A 70 -13.30 -5.04 4.42
C LYS A 70 -13.08 -4.24 5.72
N ILE A 71 -14.01 -3.38 6.10
CA ILE A 71 -13.95 -2.62 7.36
C ILE A 71 -14.04 -3.57 8.57
N ARG A 72 -14.98 -4.52 8.55
CA ARG A 72 -15.19 -5.48 9.65
C ARG A 72 -13.96 -6.36 9.88
N ASP A 73 -13.38 -6.88 8.80
CA ASP A 73 -12.19 -7.73 8.86
C ASP A 73 -10.99 -6.97 9.47
N ARG A 74 -10.92 -5.66 9.23
CA ARG A 74 -9.86 -4.79 9.76
C ARG A 74 -10.05 -4.38 11.22
N ILE A 75 -11.29 -4.10 11.64
CA ILE A 75 -11.59 -3.79 13.04
C ILE A 75 -11.21 -4.98 13.95
N GLY A 76 -11.35 -6.24 13.46
CA GLY A 76 -10.97 -7.44 14.20
C GLY A 76 -9.47 -7.77 14.21
N GLU A 77 -8.66 -7.12 13.40
CA GLU A 77 -7.25 -7.52 13.21
C GLU A 77 -6.21 -6.56 13.82
N ASP A 78 -6.60 -5.49 14.50
CA ASP A 78 -5.69 -4.51 15.18
C ASP A 78 -4.44 -4.08 14.36
N LYS A 79 -4.56 -4.06 13.01
CA LYS A 79 -3.43 -3.93 12.08
C LYS A 79 -3.08 -2.50 11.69
N MET A 80 -3.72 -1.46 12.26
CA MET A 80 -3.51 -0.07 11.85
C MET A 80 -2.53 0.74 12.70
N ASP A 81 -1.61 0.09 13.42
CA ASP A 81 -0.57 0.80 14.18
C ASP A 81 0.69 1.18 13.37
N LYS A 82 0.67 0.99 12.05
CA LYS A 82 1.79 1.47 11.24
C LYS A 82 1.64 2.95 10.95
N VAL A 83 2.31 3.75 11.77
CA VAL A 83 2.55 5.16 11.48
C VAL A 83 3.54 5.24 10.31
N TYR A 84 3.18 6.06 9.30
CA TYR A 84 4.08 6.35 8.20
C TYR A 84 5.46 6.79 8.71
N GLN A 85 6.51 6.10 8.28
CA GLN A 85 7.88 6.42 8.65
C GLN A 85 8.68 6.91 7.44
N ARG A 86 9.51 7.91 7.67
CA ARG A 86 10.42 8.42 6.65
C ARG A 86 11.44 7.34 6.27
N ILE A 87 11.56 7.08 4.98
CA ILE A 87 12.52 6.12 4.43
C ILE A 87 13.75 6.87 3.96
N ASN A 88 14.92 6.55 4.51
CA ASN A 88 16.19 7.00 3.98
C ASN A 88 16.57 6.13 2.79
N TRP A 89 16.64 6.75 1.63
CA TRP A 89 16.83 6.07 0.36
C TRP A 89 17.86 6.83 -0.48
N ASN A 90 18.84 6.11 -1.02
CA ASN A 90 19.74 6.61 -2.02
C ASN A 90 19.42 5.92 -3.35
N THR A 91 19.16 6.69 -4.39
CA THR A 91 19.01 6.20 -5.75
C THR A 91 20.38 6.17 -6.41
N GLY A 92 20.72 5.01 -6.98
CA GLY A 92 21.88 4.84 -7.83
C GLY A 92 21.43 4.48 -9.24
N THR A 93 21.88 5.21 -10.25
CA THR A 93 21.65 4.87 -11.66
C THR A 93 22.88 4.18 -12.22
N CYS A 94 22.68 2.99 -12.79
CA CYS A 94 23.68 2.34 -13.63
C CYS A 94 23.27 2.48 -15.09
N ASN A 95 23.90 3.41 -15.82
CA ASN A 95 23.86 3.52 -17.29
C ASN A 95 22.45 3.39 -17.93
N GLY A 96 21.47 4.20 -17.50
CA GLY A 96 20.15 4.27 -18.07
C GLY A 96 19.78 5.67 -18.51
N ASN A 97 18.91 5.80 -19.51
CA ASN A 97 18.37 7.08 -19.98
C ASN A 97 17.26 7.63 -19.05
N MET A 98 16.90 6.91 -17.98
CA MET A 98 15.84 7.31 -17.06
C MET A 98 16.45 7.72 -15.73
N ASP A 99 16.15 8.95 -15.33
CA ASP A 99 16.50 9.46 -14.02
C ASP A 99 15.56 8.82 -12.98
N SER A 100 16.08 7.91 -12.16
CA SER A 100 15.32 7.27 -11.09
C SER A 100 14.75 8.29 -10.09
N ASP A 101 15.42 9.44 -9.91
CA ASP A 101 14.91 10.49 -9.03
C ASP A 101 13.65 11.17 -9.59
N ALA A 102 13.43 11.15 -10.91
CA ALA A 102 12.20 11.67 -11.47
C ALA A 102 10.94 10.92 -10.99
N TYR A 103 11.05 9.63 -10.70
CA TYR A 103 9.94 8.77 -10.28
C TYR A 103 9.96 8.43 -8.79
N LEU A 104 11.14 8.43 -8.15
CA LEU A 104 11.31 8.03 -6.75
C LEU A 104 11.69 9.21 -5.84
N HIS A 105 11.41 10.45 -6.25
CA HIS A 105 11.77 11.65 -5.48
C HIS A 105 10.89 11.85 -4.23
N THR A 106 9.65 11.35 -4.23
CA THR A 106 8.76 11.49 -3.08
C THR A 106 8.93 10.37 -2.06
N GLN A 107 8.66 10.66 -0.80
CA GLN A 107 8.65 9.63 0.24
C GLN A 107 7.51 8.63 0.02
N ILE A 108 6.41 9.06 -0.58
CA ILE A 108 5.27 8.21 -0.92
C ILE A 108 5.65 7.18 -1.96
N SER A 109 6.30 7.59 -3.08
CA SER A 109 6.79 6.67 -4.10
C SER A 109 7.71 5.60 -3.53
N ARG A 110 8.66 6.02 -2.67
CA ARG A 110 9.63 5.13 -2.02
C ARG A 110 8.93 4.13 -1.09
N ALA A 111 7.96 4.60 -0.31
CA ALA A 111 7.20 3.73 0.59
C ALA A 111 6.36 2.70 -0.18
N ILE A 112 5.69 3.10 -1.27
CA ILE A 112 4.93 2.20 -2.14
C ILE A 112 5.85 1.12 -2.72
N CYS A 113 6.98 1.52 -3.33
CA CYS A 113 7.92 0.58 -3.91
C CYS A 113 8.53 -0.36 -2.87
N LEU A 114 8.86 0.13 -1.67
CA LEU A 114 9.38 -0.72 -0.61
C LEU A 114 8.35 -1.73 -0.11
N ALA A 115 7.09 -1.34 0.01
CA ALA A 115 6.01 -2.21 0.45
C ALA A 115 5.73 -3.34 -0.57
N ALA A 116 5.70 -2.99 -1.86
CA ALA A 116 5.41 -3.92 -2.95
C ALA A 116 6.64 -4.69 -3.48
N TYR A 117 7.77 -4.63 -2.77
CA TYR A 117 9.03 -5.25 -3.25
C TYR A 117 9.06 -6.76 -3.13
N GLU A 118 8.64 -7.30 -1.98
CA GLU A 118 8.75 -8.75 -1.70
C GLU A 118 7.64 -9.57 -2.36
N LYS A 119 6.47 -8.96 -2.56
CA LYS A 119 5.29 -9.62 -3.13
C LYS A 119 4.32 -8.61 -3.73
N PRO A 120 3.54 -9.00 -4.74
CA PRO A 120 2.50 -8.15 -5.28
C PRO A 120 1.43 -7.81 -4.23
N LEU A 121 1.09 -6.51 -4.11
CA LEU A 121 0.12 -5.98 -3.17
C LEU A 121 -1.00 -5.19 -3.88
N THR A 122 -2.20 -5.22 -3.34
CA THR A 122 -3.28 -4.31 -3.76
C THR A 122 -3.06 -2.91 -3.20
N VAL A 123 -3.79 -1.92 -3.72
CA VAL A 123 -3.77 -0.54 -3.20
C VAL A 123 -4.04 -0.50 -1.70
N GLU A 124 -5.04 -1.27 -1.25
CA GLU A 124 -5.39 -1.34 0.17
C GLU A 124 -4.30 -2.01 1.01
N GLU A 125 -3.69 -3.08 0.51
CA GLU A 125 -2.58 -3.76 1.19
C GLU A 125 -1.36 -2.83 1.30
N ILE A 126 -1.07 -2.04 0.27
CA ILE A 126 -0.02 -1.00 0.29
C ILE A 126 -0.35 0.06 1.34
N SER A 127 -1.59 0.58 1.33
CA SER A 127 -2.05 1.57 2.30
C SER A 127 -1.88 1.09 3.74
N ILE A 128 -2.29 -0.15 4.03
CA ILE A 128 -2.16 -0.75 5.36
C ILE A 128 -0.69 -0.93 5.76
N SER A 129 0.14 -1.42 4.83
CA SER A 129 1.54 -1.71 5.14
C SER A 129 2.39 -0.46 5.33
N THR A 130 2.00 0.66 4.72
CA THR A 130 2.74 1.93 4.75
C THR A 130 2.15 2.97 5.70
N GLY A 131 0.87 2.85 6.08
CA GLY A 131 0.13 3.89 6.78
C GLY A 131 -0.25 5.09 5.89
N ILE A 132 -0.07 4.98 4.56
CA ILE A 132 -0.43 6.02 3.59
C ILE A 132 -1.89 5.82 3.16
N PRO A 133 -2.76 6.84 3.23
CA PRO A 133 -4.13 6.72 2.74
C PRO A 133 -4.20 6.30 1.27
N THR A 134 -5.17 5.45 0.93
CA THR A 134 -5.32 4.86 -0.42
C THR A 134 -5.36 5.90 -1.53
N MET A 135 -5.96 7.07 -1.29
CA MET A 135 -6.03 8.14 -2.28
C MET A 135 -4.65 8.60 -2.77
N TYR A 136 -3.67 8.71 -1.86
CA TYR A 136 -2.30 9.10 -2.23
C TYR A 136 -1.55 7.96 -2.92
N VAL A 137 -1.86 6.71 -2.56
CA VAL A 137 -1.33 5.54 -3.27
C VAL A 137 -1.87 5.50 -4.69
N GLU A 138 -3.19 5.67 -4.88
CA GLU A 138 -3.84 5.70 -6.19
C GLU A 138 -3.32 6.83 -7.09
N ASP A 139 -3.09 8.02 -6.54
CA ASP A 139 -2.54 9.17 -7.28
C ASP A 139 -1.10 8.93 -7.75
N GLU A 140 -0.31 8.19 -6.97
CA GLU A 140 1.11 7.97 -7.25
C GLU A 140 1.37 6.80 -8.20
N LEU A 141 0.54 5.76 -8.18
CA LEU A 141 0.71 4.54 -8.96
C LEU A 141 0.85 4.77 -10.48
N PRO A 142 0.02 5.61 -11.14
CA PRO A 142 0.13 5.85 -12.58
C PRO A 142 1.50 6.40 -13.00
N ARG A 143 2.10 7.25 -12.15
CA ARG A 143 3.41 7.82 -12.38
C ARG A 143 4.52 6.77 -12.23
N LEU A 144 4.40 5.90 -11.22
CA LEU A 144 5.33 4.80 -10.99
C LEU A 144 5.24 3.72 -12.07
N GLU A 145 4.04 3.44 -12.59
CA GLU A 145 3.85 2.54 -13.75
C GLU A 145 4.46 3.13 -15.02
N TYR A 146 4.23 4.42 -15.28
CA TYR A 146 4.81 5.10 -16.45
C TYR A 146 6.34 5.09 -16.44
N GLY A 147 6.93 5.18 -15.25
CA GLY A 147 8.39 5.12 -15.03
C GLY A 147 8.94 3.70 -14.92
N ASP A 148 8.18 2.65 -15.21
CA ASP A 148 8.56 1.23 -15.03
C ASP A 148 9.08 0.89 -13.62
N ALA A 149 8.82 1.75 -12.63
CA ALA A 149 9.24 1.53 -11.25
C ALA A 149 8.36 0.47 -10.55
N ILE A 150 7.14 0.31 -11.01
CA ILE A 150 6.19 -0.68 -10.51
C ILE A 150 5.43 -1.32 -11.67
N CYS A 151 5.16 -2.60 -11.57
CA CYS A 151 4.37 -3.35 -12.55
C CYS A 151 3.03 -3.75 -11.97
N LYS A 152 1.97 -3.68 -12.79
CA LYS A 152 0.64 -4.14 -12.44
C LYS A 152 0.46 -5.61 -12.83
N VAL A 153 0.03 -6.43 -11.86
CA VAL A 153 -0.24 -7.87 -12.04
C VAL A 153 -1.68 -8.13 -11.57
N GLY A 154 -2.63 -8.14 -12.51
CA GLY A 154 -4.06 -8.19 -12.19
C GLY A 154 -4.50 -6.93 -11.46
N ASN A 155 -4.99 -7.07 -10.23
CA ASN A 155 -5.35 -5.95 -9.34
C ASN A 155 -4.25 -5.60 -8.31
N LYS A 156 -3.06 -6.17 -8.46
CA LYS A 156 -1.91 -5.99 -7.56
C LYS A 156 -0.77 -5.28 -8.27
N TYR A 157 0.14 -4.73 -7.47
CA TYR A 157 1.33 -4.01 -7.93
C TYR A 157 2.56 -4.62 -7.29
N VAL A 158 3.64 -4.70 -8.06
CA VAL A 158 4.95 -5.21 -7.63
C VAL A 158 6.06 -4.30 -8.12
N THR A 159 7.06 -4.07 -7.29
CA THR A 159 8.23 -3.23 -7.64
C THR A 159 9.09 -3.92 -8.70
N ASN A 160 9.48 -3.17 -9.72
CA ASN A 160 10.17 -3.66 -10.91
C ASN A 160 11.66 -3.31 -10.96
N PHE A 161 12.30 -3.06 -9.83
CA PHE A 161 13.73 -2.79 -9.74
C PHE A 161 14.30 -3.37 -8.43
N ILE A 162 15.63 -3.47 -8.37
CA ILE A 162 16.31 -4.06 -7.21
C ILE A 162 16.46 -3.02 -6.10
N ILE A 163 16.01 -3.37 -4.88
CA ILE A 163 16.21 -2.59 -3.66
C ILE A 163 17.25 -3.29 -2.81
N PHE A 164 18.43 -2.67 -2.66
CA PHE A 164 19.45 -3.12 -1.73
C PHE A 164 19.16 -2.59 -0.31
N ARG A 165 18.83 -3.49 0.60
CA ARG A 165 18.62 -3.17 2.01
C ARG A 165 19.92 -3.33 2.80
N LEU A 166 19.98 -2.73 3.96
CA LEU A 166 21.16 -2.81 4.83
C LEU A 166 21.55 -4.28 5.18
N LYS A 167 20.56 -5.17 5.32
CA LYS A 167 20.78 -6.60 5.52
C LYS A 167 21.44 -7.28 4.31
N ASP A 168 21.05 -6.86 3.10
CA ASP A 168 21.56 -7.43 1.84
C ASP A 168 23.02 -7.02 1.65
N ARG A 169 23.37 -5.77 2.04
CA ARG A 169 24.73 -5.26 2.04
C ARG A 169 25.66 -6.08 2.94
N LYS A 170 25.22 -6.41 4.16
CA LYS A 170 26.02 -7.24 5.08
C LYS A 170 26.32 -8.60 4.49
N GLN A 171 25.32 -9.25 3.90
CA GLN A 171 25.53 -10.55 3.22
C GLN A 171 26.55 -10.43 2.07
N THR A 172 26.52 -9.34 1.30
CA THR A 172 27.46 -9.12 0.21
C THR A 172 28.88 -8.85 0.74
N GLU A 173 29.03 -8.12 1.84
CA GLU A 173 30.30 -7.88 2.51
C GLU A 173 30.91 -9.20 3.04
N ASP A 174 30.11 -10.06 3.65
CA ASP A 174 30.54 -11.38 4.14
C ASP A 174 31.01 -12.30 3.00
N VAL A 175 30.26 -12.35 1.89
CA VAL A 175 30.62 -13.12 0.70
C VAL A 175 31.88 -12.55 0.05
N SER A 176 32.01 -11.22 -0.04
CA SER A 176 33.19 -10.58 -0.59
C SER A 176 34.44 -10.86 0.24
N ALA A 177 34.34 -10.82 1.57
CA ALA A 177 35.43 -11.18 2.48
C ALA A 177 35.88 -12.64 2.31
N LEU A 178 34.90 -13.56 2.16
CA LEU A 178 35.20 -14.98 1.91
C LEU A 178 35.90 -15.17 0.58
N VAL A 179 35.45 -14.55 -0.50
CA VAL A 179 36.09 -14.63 -1.82
C VAL A 179 37.49 -14.08 -1.80
N VAL A 180 37.70 -12.93 -1.15
CA VAL A 180 39.05 -12.34 -0.98
C VAL A 180 39.97 -13.28 -0.23
N SER A 181 39.52 -13.90 0.86
CA SER A 181 40.32 -14.86 1.61
C SER A 181 40.68 -16.09 0.77
N MET A 182 39.74 -16.65 0.03
CA MET A 182 39.97 -17.80 -0.86
C MET A 182 40.96 -17.47 -2.00
N LEU A 183 40.94 -16.25 -2.52
CA LEU A 183 41.89 -15.78 -3.53
C LEU A 183 43.26 -15.55 -2.94
N ALA A 184 43.38 -14.97 -1.75
CA ALA A 184 44.67 -14.77 -1.05
C ALA A 184 45.38 -16.09 -0.82
N ASP A 185 44.70 -17.12 -0.34
CA ASP A 185 45.25 -18.44 -0.15
C ASP A 185 45.81 -19.08 -1.44
N LYS A 186 45.12 -18.85 -2.57
CA LYS A 186 45.58 -19.30 -3.90
C LYS A 186 46.79 -18.55 -4.38
N PHE A 187 46.87 -17.25 -4.13
CA PHE A 187 48.01 -16.43 -4.52
C PHE A 187 49.26 -16.74 -3.70
N GLU A 188 49.14 -17.08 -2.41
CA GLU A 188 50.29 -17.56 -1.61
C GLU A 188 50.90 -18.86 -2.16
N VAL A 189 50.07 -19.76 -2.69
CA VAL A 189 50.54 -21.02 -3.31
C VAL A 189 51.29 -20.80 -4.62
N ILE A 190 50.96 -19.73 -5.36
CA ILE A 190 51.60 -19.37 -6.64
C ILE A 190 52.92 -18.65 -6.43
N LEU A 191 53.11 -17.95 -5.30
CA LEU A 191 54.33 -17.19 -4.98
C LEU A 191 55.40 -17.97 -4.23
N ARG A 192 55.16 -19.23 -3.89
CA ARG A 192 56.12 -20.17 -3.33
C ARG A 192 56.67 -21.09 -4.43
#